data_7916b394a0aec333ee67abee130dd6c2
#
_entry.id   7916b394a0aec333ee67abee130dd6c2
#
_cell.length_a   1.000
_cell.length_b   1.000
_cell.length_c   1.000
_cell.angle_alpha   90.00
_cell.angle_beta   90.00
_cell.angle_gamma   90.00
#
_symmetry.space_group_name_H-M   'P 1'
#
loop_
_entity.id
_entity.type
_entity.pdbx_description
1 polymer ?
#
loop_
_entity_poly.entity_id
_entity_poly.type
_entity_poly.pdbx_seq_one_letter_code
_entity_poly.pdbx_strand_id
1 'polypeptide(L)'
;MRLAPAEILRRRGRWVSIIGAVAFIVFLVLVLAALADGLLIGMAGALETANADALVFSSDGRRSLIRSELPISALSSVAAVEGVADAGALGVLLATAAIGADSFDIAIMGHLPGHAGEPKSLVEGRRPELEEPFVGLADISLRAQGISLGDWVTLTGSSHPVEVVGFVQDAQYMLADTLWVPLETWEKLRFEVRPETIGLGSVAQAFPILVDEGADVEAVAAAVDRALTTTETVTMNEAILALPGVEQQQSTFTAIIVVSFVVVGIVIGLFFALITLEKRGQFAILKAIGSSNPFLLRGVLVQALIATVAGYALGLGLSRSLALILPSTVPVVFLPSTALSLFLATVAMGALGAAFSFLRIVRIDPASALGGEV
;
A
#
# COMPACT_ATOMS: atom_id res chain seq x y z
N MET A 1 -12.20 1.92 -38.81
CA MET A 1 -12.07 1.38 -37.44
C MET A 1 -12.59 -0.05 -37.22
N ARG A 2 -13.27 -0.67 -38.18
CA ARG A 2 -13.79 -2.07 -38.05
C ARG A 2 -12.77 -3.18 -38.38
N LEU A 3 -11.56 -2.83 -38.84
CA LEU A 3 -10.54 -3.83 -39.25
C LEU A 3 -9.81 -4.50 -38.09
N ALA A 4 -9.55 -3.80 -37.00
CA ALA A 4 -8.81 -4.35 -35.85
C ALA A 4 -9.55 -5.50 -35.13
N PRO A 5 -10.85 -5.41 -34.79
CA PRO A 5 -11.58 -6.51 -34.16
C PRO A 5 -11.75 -7.74 -35.08
N ALA A 6 -11.99 -7.50 -36.37
CA ALA A 6 -12.16 -8.59 -37.34
C ALA A 6 -10.88 -9.41 -37.55
N GLU A 7 -9.73 -8.77 -37.42
CA GLU A 7 -8.43 -9.40 -37.56
C GLU A 7 -8.07 -10.26 -36.34
N ILE A 8 -8.43 -9.82 -35.13
CA ILE A 8 -8.27 -10.57 -33.88
C ILE A 8 -9.02 -11.91 -33.98
N LEU A 9 -10.25 -11.88 -34.52
CA LEU A 9 -11.08 -13.07 -34.68
C LEU A 9 -10.56 -14.06 -35.75
N ARG A 10 -9.82 -13.60 -36.78
CA ARG A 10 -9.30 -14.47 -37.85
C ARG A 10 -8.02 -15.21 -37.48
N ARG A 11 -7.17 -14.69 -36.59
CA ARG A 11 -5.91 -15.32 -36.14
C ARG A 11 -5.89 -15.53 -34.62
N ARG A 12 -6.90 -16.24 -34.11
CA ARG A 12 -7.16 -16.41 -32.65
C ARG A 12 -5.94 -16.94 -31.88
N GLY A 13 -5.21 -17.91 -32.40
CA GLY A 13 -4.08 -18.54 -31.71
C GLY A 13 -2.98 -17.54 -31.33
N ARG A 14 -2.61 -16.63 -32.24
CA ARG A 14 -1.59 -15.61 -31.98
C ARG A 14 -2.03 -14.60 -30.94
N TRP A 15 -3.28 -14.13 -31.02
CA TRP A 15 -3.81 -13.18 -30.05
C TRP A 15 -3.94 -13.78 -28.66
N VAL A 16 -4.34 -15.06 -28.57
CA VAL A 16 -4.36 -15.81 -27.31
C VAL A 16 -2.95 -15.88 -26.70
N SER A 17 -1.91 -16.16 -27.52
CA SER A 17 -0.52 -16.19 -27.00
C SER A 17 -0.05 -14.81 -26.52
N ILE A 18 -0.37 -13.74 -27.23
CA ILE A 18 0.03 -12.37 -26.84
C ILE A 18 -0.69 -11.95 -25.54
N ILE A 19 -2.03 -12.10 -25.55
CA ILE A 19 -2.85 -11.75 -24.38
C ILE A 19 -2.46 -12.64 -23.19
N GLY A 20 -2.21 -13.93 -23.41
CA GLY A 20 -1.77 -14.86 -22.38
C GLY A 20 -0.41 -14.49 -21.78
N ALA A 21 0.56 -14.12 -22.62
CA ALA A 21 1.86 -13.66 -22.14
C ALA A 21 1.76 -12.37 -21.32
N VAL A 22 1.01 -11.38 -21.81
CA VAL A 22 0.74 -10.14 -21.06
C VAL A 22 0.01 -10.43 -19.76
N ALA A 23 -1.03 -11.28 -19.81
CA ALA A 23 -1.82 -11.67 -18.63
C ALA A 23 -0.95 -12.34 -17.56
N PHE A 24 -0.04 -13.23 -17.98
CA PHE A 24 0.85 -13.92 -17.05
C PHE A 24 1.82 -12.96 -16.35
N ILE A 25 2.44 -12.03 -17.10
CA ILE A 25 3.36 -11.07 -16.49
C ILE A 25 2.60 -10.10 -15.60
N VAL A 26 1.43 -9.59 -16.04
CA VAL A 26 0.56 -8.73 -15.22
C VAL A 26 0.09 -9.45 -13.97
N PHE A 27 -0.28 -10.73 -14.06
CA PHE A 27 -0.60 -11.57 -12.91
C PHE A 27 0.53 -11.56 -11.88
N LEU A 28 1.78 -11.82 -12.30
CA LEU A 28 2.94 -11.82 -11.41
C LEU A 28 3.15 -10.44 -10.75
N VAL A 29 3.04 -9.37 -11.53
CA VAL A 29 3.21 -7.99 -11.01
C VAL A 29 2.10 -7.65 -10.01
N LEU A 30 0.84 -8.01 -10.29
CA LEU A 30 -0.28 -7.76 -9.39
C LEU A 30 -0.17 -8.56 -8.08
N VAL A 31 0.25 -9.83 -8.15
CA VAL A 31 0.49 -10.64 -6.94
C VAL A 31 1.61 -10.05 -6.11
N LEU A 32 2.71 -9.64 -6.76
CA LEU A 32 3.84 -9.04 -6.06
C LEU A 32 3.47 -7.69 -5.41
N ALA A 33 2.71 -6.86 -6.13
CA ALA A 33 2.23 -5.59 -5.58
C ALA A 33 1.25 -5.79 -4.43
N ALA A 34 0.32 -6.75 -4.55
CA ALA A 34 -0.63 -7.07 -3.49
C ALA A 34 0.07 -7.64 -2.23
N LEU A 35 1.16 -8.38 -2.41
CA LEU A 35 2.02 -8.83 -1.31
C LEU A 35 2.78 -7.65 -0.68
N ALA A 36 3.29 -6.72 -1.49
CA ALA A 36 3.96 -5.52 -1.00
C ALA A 36 3.02 -4.63 -0.19
N ASP A 37 1.80 -4.37 -0.70
CA ASP A 37 0.75 -3.62 0.00
C ASP A 37 0.36 -4.32 1.31
N GLY A 38 0.14 -5.64 1.28
CA GLY A 38 -0.23 -6.40 2.47
C GLY A 38 0.86 -6.44 3.54
N LEU A 39 2.13 -6.54 3.14
CA LEU A 39 3.25 -6.44 4.07
C LEU A 39 3.41 -5.04 4.65
N LEU A 40 3.19 -3.99 3.86
CA LEU A 40 3.24 -2.61 4.35
C LEU A 40 2.13 -2.37 5.38
N ILE A 41 0.90 -2.77 5.10
CA ILE A 41 -0.23 -2.70 6.04
C ILE A 41 0.09 -3.52 7.30
N GLY A 42 0.60 -4.74 7.15
CA GLY A 42 0.98 -5.56 8.28
C GLY A 42 2.08 -4.94 9.16
N MET A 43 3.02 -4.22 8.56
CA MET A 43 4.11 -3.57 9.31
C MET A 43 3.72 -2.21 9.90
N ALA A 44 2.99 -1.39 9.15
CA ALA A 44 2.80 0.02 9.43
C ALA A 44 1.34 0.48 9.42
N GLY A 45 0.38 -0.41 9.20
CA GLY A 45 -1.04 -0.07 9.05
C GLY A 45 -1.59 0.72 10.23
N ALA A 46 -1.13 0.43 11.45
CA ALA A 46 -1.50 1.19 12.63
C ALA A 46 -1.10 2.68 12.52
N LEU A 47 0.07 2.98 11.95
CA LEU A 47 0.50 4.35 11.73
C LEU A 47 -0.24 4.99 10.54
N GLU A 48 -0.46 4.25 9.45
CA GLU A 48 -1.21 4.75 8.29
C GLU A 48 -2.67 5.08 8.65
N THR A 49 -3.27 4.26 9.53
CA THR A 49 -4.66 4.45 9.98
C THR A 49 -4.79 5.53 11.06
N ALA A 50 -3.72 5.85 11.80
CA ALA A 50 -3.72 6.93 12.77
C ALA A 50 -4.02 8.28 12.11
N ASN A 51 -4.94 9.05 12.72
CA ASN A 51 -5.29 10.39 12.24
C ASN A 51 -4.22 11.39 12.65
N ALA A 52 -3.14 11.47 11.88
CA ALA A 52 -2.05 12.41 12.12
C ALA A 52 -1.29 12.72 10.82
N ASP A 53 -0.68 13.91 10.77
CA ASP A 53 0.17 14.35 9.66
C ASP A 53 1.65 14.11 9.98
N ALA A 54 2.03 14.22 11.27
CA ALA A 54 3.38 13.98 11.73
C ALA A 54 3.40 13.33 13.12
N LEU A 55 4.54 12.73 13.48
CA LEU A 55 4.80 12.14 14.79
C LEU A 55 6.01 12.81 15.45
N VAL A 56 5.82 13.22 16.69
CA VAL A 56 6.87 13.75 17.56
C VAL A 56 7.43 12.60 18.39
N PHE A 57 8.71 12.30 18.24
CA PHE A 57 9.44 11.30 19.01
C PHE A 57 10.41 11.98 19.99
N SER A 58 10.85 11.25 21.02
CA SER A 58 12.06 11.63 21.75
C SER A 58 13.29 11.55 20.83
N SER A 59 14.18 12.54 20.88
CA SER A 59 15.42 12.53 20.09
C SER A 59 16.29 11.30 20.34
N ASP A 60 16.27 10.75 21.56
CA ASP A 60 16.99 9.52 21.91
C ASP A 60 16.30 8.26 21.35
N GLY A 61 15.01 8.32 21.03
CA GLY A 61 14.20 7.23 20.49
C GLY A 61 14.54 6.82 19.06
N ARG A 62 15.25 7.66 18.31
CA ARG A 62 15.64 7.43 16.91
C ARG A 62 14.45 7.02 16.05
N ARG A 63 13.36 7.77 16.09
CA ARG A 63 12.12 7.55 15.31
C ARG A 63 11.47 6.18 15.55
N SER A 64 11.70 5.56 16.71
CA SER A 64 11.13 4.26 17.06
C SER A 64 10.13 4.39 18.21
N LEU A 65 8.85 4.03 17.97
CA LEU A 65 7.83 4.00 19.01
C LEU A 65 8.26 3.20 20.25
N ILE A 66 8.90 2.04 20.04
CA ILE A 66 9.27 1.15 21.15
C ILE A 66 10.36 1.76 22.04
N ARG A 67 11.19 2.66 21.50
CA ARG A 67 12.34 3.24 22.19
C ARG A 67 12.14 4.69 22.62
N SER A 68 11.16 5.36 22.04
CA SER A 68 10.83 6.72 22.35
C SER A 68 10.00 6.80 23.63
N GLU A 69 10.34 7.70 24.52
CA GLU A 69 9.58 8.02 25.72
C GLU A 69 9.53 9.54 25.90
N LEU A 70 8.32 10.06 25.94
CA LEU A 70 8.01 11.47 26.10
C LEU A 70 7.13 11.64 27.33
N PRO A 71 7.46 12.52 28.26
CA PRO A 71 6.60 12.80 29.40
C PRO A 71 5.29 13.40 28.89
N ILE A 72 4.16 12.86 29.35
CA ILE A 72 2.83 13.34 28.89
C ILE A 72 2.61 14.83 29.16
N SER A 73 3.30 15.37 30.14
CA SER A 73 3.27 16.82 30.44
C SER A 73 3.82 17.70 29.30
N ALA A 74 4.63 17.14 28.39
CA ALA A 74 5.14 17.87 27.24
C ALA A 74 4.09 18.03 26.12
N LEU A 75 3.00 17.25 26.13
CA LEU A 75 1.96 17.30 25.11
C LEU A 75 1.34 18.70 24.96
N SER A 76 1.08 19.37 26.08
CA SER A 76 0.54 20.75 26.06
C SER A 76 1.48 21.75 25.39
N SER A 77 2.79 21.55 25.51
CA SER A 77 3.78 22.40 24.85
C SER A 77 3.84 22.14 23.35
N VAL A 78 3.63 20.88 22.90
CA VAL A 78 3.49 20.54 21.47
C VAL A 78 2.23 21.16 20.89
N ALA A 79 1.08 21.00 21.58
CA ALA A 79 -0.20 21.55 21.15
C ALA A 79 -0.23 23.09 21.08
N ALA A 80 0.66 23.78 21.81
CA ALA A 80 0.77 25.23 21.80
C ALA A 80 1.63 25.79 20.66
N VAL A 81 2.28 24.95 19.86
CA VAL A 81 3.11 25.39 18.73
C VAL A 81 2.23 25.90 17.60
N GLU A 82 2.58 27.06 17.03
CA GLU A 82 1.86 27.64 15.89
C GLU A 82 1.87 26.68 14.69
N GLY A 83 0.68 26.46 14.11
CA GLY A 83 0.47 25.52 13.00
C GLY A 83 0.07 24.11 13.43
N VAL A 84 0.04 23.79 14.72
CA VAL A 84 -0.51 22.54 15.26
C VAL A 84 -2.01 22.73 15.53
N ALA A 85 -2.84 22.05 14.74
CA ALA A 85 -4.31 22.07 14.89
C ALA A 85 -4.78 21.20 16.05
N ASP A 86 -4.17 20.04 16.25
CA ASP A 86 -4.45 19.12 17.35
C ASP A 86 -3.22 18.25 17.63
N ALA A 87 -3.09 17.82 18.88
CA ALA A 87 -2.02 16.93 19.33
C ALA A 87 -2.60 15.85 20.25
N GLY A 88 -2.14 14.62 20.05
CA GLY A 88 -2.52 13.48 20.86
C GLY A 88 -1.31 12.75 21.44
N ALA A 89 -1.57 11.64 22.07
CA ALA A 89 -0.53 10.78 22.61
C ALA A 89 -0.70 9.35 22.10
N LEU A 90 0.38 8.69 21.75
CA LEU A 90 0.41 7.33 21.23
C LEU A 90 1.40 6.49 22.03
N GLY A 91 0.98 5.26 22.36
CA GLY A 91 1.83 4.24 22.95
C GLY A 91 1.64 2.90 22.27
N VAL A 92 2.66 2.04 22.26
CA VAL A 92 2.59 0.66 21.78
C VAL A 92 3.11 -0.28 22.82
N LEU A 93 2.42 -1.40 23.00
CA LEU A 93 2.84 -2.52 23.84
C LEU A 93 2.68 -3.81 23.03
N LEU A 94 3.79 -4.44 22.70
CA LEU A 94 3.76 -5.78 22.11
C LEU A 94 3.57 -6.80 23.23
N ALA A 95 2.54 -7.62 23.12
CA ALA A 95 2.13 -8.59 24.13
C ALA A 95 1.59 -9.86 23.47
N THR A 96 1.29 -10.85 24.28
CA THR A 96 0.57 -12.05 23.84
C THR A 96 -0.83 -12.02 24.46
N ALA A 97 -1.86 -12.18 23.66
CA ALA A 97 -3.24 -12.36 24.12
C ALA A 97 -3.58 -13.84 24.16
N ALA A 98 -4.51 -14.22 25.03
CA ALA A 98 -5.04 -15.57 25.14
C ALA A 98 -6.56 -15.57 24.95
N ILE A 99 -7.05 -16.54 24.16
CA ILE A 99 -8.47 -16.86 24.02
C ILE A 99 -8.64 -18.35 24.24
N GLY A 100 -9.21 -18.72 25.38
CA GLY A 100 -9.32 -20.11 25.75
C GLY A 100 -7.94 -20.77 25.95
N ALA A 101 -7.60 -21.74 25.08
CA ALA A 101 -6.30 -22.45 25.11
C ALA A 101 -5.30 -21.90 24.07
N ASP A 102 -5.74 -21.07 23.17
CA ASP A 102 -4.92 -20.52 22.08
C ASP A 102 -4.31 -19.18 22.51
N SER A 103 -3.08 -18.92 22.07
CA SER A 103 -2.38 -17.65 22.28
C SER A 103 -1.86 -17.09 20.96
N PHE A 104 -1.88 -15.78 20.81
CA PHE A 104 -1.42 -15.07 19.62
C PHE A 104 -0.78 -13.74 20.01
N ASP A 105 0.12 -13.26 19.14
CA ASP A 105 0.78 -11.99 19.35
C ASP A 105 -0.16 -10.83 18.99
N ILE A 106 -0.17 -9.79 19.83
CA ILE A 106 -1.02 -8.60 19.69
C ILE A 106 -0.23 -7.34 20.02
N ALA A 107 -0.52 -6.26 19.34
CA ALA A 107 -0.01 -4.96 19.68
C ALA A 107 -1.13 -4.10 20.28
N ILE A 108 -0.96 -3.67 21.52
CA ILE A 108 -1.88 -2.75 22.20
C ILE A 108 -1.45 -1.33 21.86
N MET A 109 -2.32 -0.61 21.16
CA MET A 109 -2.10 0.79 20.78
C MET A 109 -2.85 1.70 21.74
N GLY A 110 -2.12 2.42 22.60
CA GLY A 110 -2.70 3.43 23.48
C GLY A 110 -2.88 4.76 22.73
N HIS A 111 -4.04 5.38 22.82
CA HIS A 111 -4.30 6.69 22.20
C HIS A 111 -5.19 7.57 23.08
N LEU A 112 -5.22 8.87 22.79
CA LEU A 112 -6.19 9.78 23.40
C LEU A 112 -7.44 9.83 22.51
N PRO A 113 -8.61 9.31 22.99
CA PRO A 113 -9.86 9.36 22.22
C PRO A 113 -10.23 10.81 21.83
N GLY A 114 -10.63 11.00 20.58
CA GLY A 114 -11.02 12.31 20.05
C GLY A 114 -9.87 13.25 19.68
N HIS A 115 -8.62 12.82 19.81
CA HIS A 115 -7.43 13.60 19.46
C HIS A 115 -6.61 12.96 18.34
N ALA A 116 -5.61 13.70 17.86
CA ALA A 116 -4.66 13.21 16.87
C ALA A 116 -4.09 11.84 17.27
N GLY A 117 -3.92 10.93 16.29
CA GLY A 117 -3.47 9.56 16.51
C GLY A 117 -4.59 8.54 16.72
N GLU A 118 -5.84 8.96 16.85
CA GLU A 118 -6.97 8.02 16.87
C GLU A 118 -7.11 7.32 15.50
N PRO A 119 -7.45 6.01 15.42
CA PRO A 119 -7.62 5.34 14.14
C PRO A 119 -8.76 5.95 13.32
N LYS A 120 -8.48 6.26 12.03
CA LYS A 120 -9.45 6.91 11.12
C LYS A 120 -10.64 6.01 10.80
N SER A 121 -10.40 4.72 10.57
CA SER A 121 -11.39 3.77 10.09
C SER A 121 -12.13 3.11 11.24
N LEU A 122 -13.43 3.35 11.38
CA LEU A 122 -14.31 2.52 12.20
C LEU A 122 -15.20 1.73 11.23
N VAL A 123 -15.10 0.40 11.29
CA VAL A 123 -15.86 -0.49 10.40
C VAL A 123 -17.17 -0.92 11.04
N GLU A 124 -17.15 -1.17 12.35
CA GLU A 124 -18.29 -1.66 13.11
C GLU A 124 -18.17 -1.24 14.59
N GLY A 125 -19.29 -1.14 15.28
CA GLY A 125 -19.34 -0.77 16.70
C GLY A 125 -19.24 0.73 16.92
N ARG A 126 -18.61 1.12 18.03
CA ARG A 126 -18.44 2.52 18.45
C ARG A 126 -17.00 2.81 18.86
N ARG A 127 -16.67 4.08 18.96
CA ARG A 127 -15.39 4.53 19.53
C ARG A 127 -15.45 4.52 21.07
N PRO A 128 -14.32 4.25 21.75
CA PRO A 128 -14.19 4.48 23.19
C PRO A 128 -14.38 5.95 23.55
N GLU A 129 -14.97 6.22 24.71
CA GLU A 129 -14.98 7.56 25.28
C GLU A 129 -13.70 7.82 26.11
N LEU A 130 -13.39 9.10 26.35
CA LEU A 130 -12.14 9.50 27.03
C LEU A 130 -12.00 8.90 28.44
N GLU A 131 -13.11 8.78 29.17
CA GLU A 131 -13.16 8.29 30.57
C GLU A 131 -13.63 6.85 30.67
N GLU A 132 -13.60 6.09 29.57
CA GLU A 132 -14.08 4.70 29.52
C GLU A 132 -12.88 3.71 29.55
N PRO A 133 -12.51 3.18 30.72
CA PRO A 133 -11.35 2.31 30.84
C PRO A 133 -11.64 0.89 30.33
N PHE A 134 -10.61 0.17 29.90
CA PHE A 134 -10.65 -1.24 29.49
C PHE A 134 -11.64 -1.57 28.39
N VAL A 135 -11.84 -0.64 27.48
CA VAL A 135 -12.53 -0.85 26.19
C VAL A 135 -11.59 -0.57 25.04
N GLY A 136 -11.82 -1.18 23.87
CA GLY A 136 -10.92 -0.99 22.76
C GLY A 136 -11.55 -1.27 21.40
N LEU A 137 -10.84 -0.78 20.36
CA LEU A 137 -11.11 -1.07 18.95
C LEU A 137 -10.14 -2.14 18.47
N ALA A 138 -10.68 -3.29 18.06
CA ALA A 138 -9.90 -4.40 17.52
C ALA A 138 -9.64 -4.22 16.02
N ASP A 139 -8.47 -4.57 15.53
CA ASP A 139 -8.31 -4.74 14.08
C ASP A 139 -9.19 -5.88 13.57
N ILE A 140 -9.76 -5.72 12.38
CA ILE A 140 -10.69 -6.71 11.80
C ILE A 140 -10.03 -8.08 11.59
N SER A 141 -8.71 -8.15 11.50
CA SER A 141 -7.96 -9.41 11.40
C SER A 141 -8.14 -10.30 12.64
N LEU A 142 -8.39 -9.70 13.82
CA LEU A 142 -8.66 -10.45 15.06
C LEU A 142 -9.94 -11.31 14.98
N ARG A 143 -10.80 -11.08 14.01
CA ARG A 143 -11.94 -12.00 13.74
C ARG A 143 -11.48 -13.40 13.31
N ALA A 144 -10.33 -13.49 12.65
CA ALA A 144 -9.76 -14.78 12.29
C ALA A 144 -9.33 -15.58 13.53
N GLN A 145 -9.06 -14.89 14.65
CA GLN A 145 -8.78 -15.48 15.96
C GLN A 145 -10.07 -15.78 16.77
N GLY A 146 -11.25 -15.52 16.18
CA GLY A 146 -12.55 -15.77 16.82
C GLY A 146 -13.08 -14.62 17.68
N ILE A 147 -12.45 -13.43 17.63
CA ILE A 147 -12.91 -12.25 18.40
C ILE A 147 -14.11 -11.59 17.71
N SER A 148 -15.12 -11.31 18.50
CA SER A 148 -16.37 -10.65 18.12
C SER A 148 -16.62 -9.38 18.93
N LEU A 149 -17.54 -8.57 18.50
CA LEU A 149 -17.97 -7.38 19.26
C LEU A 149 -18.55 -7.79 20.61
N GLY A 150 -18.08 -7.15 21.68
CA GLY A 150 -18.46 -7.45 23.06
C GLY A 150 -17.62 -8.54 23.74
N ASP A 151 -16.68 -9.17 23.02
CA ASP A 151 -15.77 -10.13 23.61
C ASP A 151 -14.69 -9.42 24.43
N TRP A 152 -14.13 -10.19 25.38
CA TRP A 152 -13.07 -9.73 26.27
C TRP A 152 -11.73 -10.35 25.90
N VAL A 153 -10.72 -9.50 25.65
CA VAL A 153 -9.34 -9.90 25.35
C VAL A 153 -8.49 -9.74 26.61
N THR A 154 -7.83 -10.83 27.02
CA THR A 154 -6.92 -10.82 28.17
C THR A 154 -5.49 -10.98 27.71
N LEU A 155 -4.60 -10.10 28.18
CA LEU A 155 -3.16 -10.20 27.90
C LEU A 155 -2.49 -11.15 28.89
N THR A 156 -1.52 -11.92 28.41
CA THR A 156 -0.68 -12.72 29.29
C THR A 156 0.11 -11.81 30.24
N GLY A 157 -0.06 -12.01 31.53
CA GLY A 157 0.55 -11.17 32.56
C GLY A 157 -0.29 -9.98 33.02
N SER A 158 -1.49 -9.78 32.44
CA SER A 158 -2.45 -8.76 32.90
C SER A 158 -3.63 -9.41 33.64
N SER A 159 -4.13 -8.72 34.64
CA SER A 159 -5.37 -9.06 35.35
C SER A 159 -6.61 -8.37 34.82
N HIS A 160 -6.42 -7.39 33.92
CA HIS A 160 -7.48 -6.58 33.38
C HIS A 160 -7.80 -6.98 31.94
N PRO A 161 -8.96 -7.60 31.68
CA PRO A 161 -9.41 -7.84 30.31
C PRO A 161 -9.91 -6.53 29.66
N VAL A 162 -9.84 -6.47 28.34
CA VAL A 162 -10.31 -5.34 27.53
C VAL A 162 -11.49 -5.77 26.70
N GLU A 163 -12.61 -5.06 26.77
CA GLU A 163 -13.81 -5.30 25.98
C GLU A 163 -13.64 -4.72 24.56
N VAL A 164 -13.96 -5.50 23.55
CA VAL A 164 -13.96 -5.06 22.15
C VAL A 164 -15.28 -4.35 21.84
N VAL A 165 -15.27 -3.02 21.76
CA VAL A 165 -16.45 -2.19 21.50
C VAL A 165 -16.59 -1.76 20.05
N GLY A 166 -15.58 -2.03 19.21
CA GLY A 166 -15.63 -1.73 17.78
C GLY A 166 -14.47 -2.38 17.02
N PHE A 167 -14.57 -2.33 15.69
CA PHE A 167 -13.54 -2.83 14.79
C PHE A 167 -13.01 -1.73 13.89
N VAL A 168 -11.70 -1.73 13.70
CA VAL A 168 -10.95 -0.92 12.74
C VAL A 168 -10.37 -1.81 11.66
N GLN A 169 -9.93 -1.22 10.55
CA GLN A 169 -9.41 -1.94 9.40
C GLN A 169 -8.00 -1.46 9.08
N ASP A 170 -7.18 -2.38 8.58
CA ASP A 170 -5.82 -2.11 8.09
C ASP A 170 -4.93 -1.46 9.17
N ALA A 171 -5.09 -1.86 10.43
CA ALA A 171 -4.46 -1.23 11.58
C ALA A 171 -3.37 -2.10 12.26
N GLN A 172 -2.81 -3.07 11.56
CA GLN A 172 -1.76 -3.95 12.08
C GLN A 172 -0.45 -3.17 12.36
N TYR A 173 0.33 -3.65 13.32
CA TYR A 173 1.64 -3.08 13.68
C TYR A 173 2.69 -4.18 13.84
N MET A 174 3.79 -4.09 13.08
CA MET A 174 4.89 -5.08 13.07
C MET A 174 4.40 -6.52 12.87
N LEU A 175 3.44 -6.70 11.96
CA LEU A 175 2.76 -7.96 11.62
C LEU A 175 1.90 -8.55 12.75
N ALA A 176 1.71 -7.84 13.85
CA ALA A 176 0.77 -8.20 14.89
C ALA A 176 -0.58 -7.50 14.68
N ASP A 177 -1.64 -8.22 15.00
CA ASP A 177 -2.98 -7.62 15.05
C ASP A 177 -3.05 -6.61 16.18
N THR A 178 -3.87 -5.54 16.05
CA THR A 178 -3.89 -4.47 17.04
C THR A 178 -5.20 -4.41 17.82
N LEU A 179 -5.06 -3.95 19.06
CA LEU A 179 -6.18 -3.51 19.91
C LEU A 179 -5.88 -2.09 20.39
N TRP A 180 -6.70 -1.14 19.95
CA TRP A 180 -6.58 0.28 20.27
C TRP A 180 -7.39 0.59 21.52
N VAL A 181 -6.72 1.13 22.52
CA VAL A 181 -7.32 1.41 23.85
C VAL A 181 -7.04 2.84 24.28
N PRO A 182 -7.85 3.45 25.17
CA PRO A 182 -7.50 4.70 25.80
C PRO A 182 -6.11 4.66 26.44
N LEU A 183 -5.37 5.76 26.39
CA LEU A 183 -3.98 5.85 26.86
C LEU A 183 -3.83 5.41 28.32
N GLU A 184 -4.78 5.76 29.18
CA GLU A 184 -4.79 5.35 30.59
C GLU A 184 -4.88 3.81 30.73
N THR A 185 -5.70 3.16 29.91
CA THR A 185 -5.80 1.69 29.86
C THR A 185 -4.48 1.08 29.38
N TRP A 186 -3.88 1.64 28.33
CA TRP A 186 -2.58 1.19 27.82
C TRP A 186 -1.49 1.30 28.87
N GLU A 187 -1.46 2.38 29.62
CA GLU A 187 -0.47 2.60 30.69
C GLU A 187 -0.62 1.54 31.80
N LYS A 188 -1.84 1.24 32.24
CA LYS A 188 -2.12 0.19 33.22
C LYS A 188 -1.70 -1.19 32.72
N LEU A 189 -2.06 -1.55 31.48
CA LEU A 189 -1.67 -2.81 30.86
C LEU A 189 -0.15 -2.92 30.70
N ARG A 190 0.51 -1.83 30.32
CA ARG A 190 1.97 -1.77 30.20
C ARG A 190 2.66 -2.06 31.55
N PHE A 191 2.18 -1.47 32.64
CA PHE A 191 2.75 -1.69 33.97
C PHE A 191 2.54 -3.13 34.47
N GLU A 192 1.42 -3.76 34.13
CA GLU A 192 1.18 -5.16 34.50
C GLU A 192 2.04 -6.13 33.71
N VAL A 193 2.11 -5.97 32.39
CA VAL A 193 2.86 -6.84 31.48
C VAL A 193 4.38 -6.60 31.60
N ARG A 194 4.80 -5.36 31.91
CA ARG A 194 6.19 -4.92 32.04
C ARG A 194 6.41 -4.14 33.36
N PRO A 195 6.47 -4.79 34.48
CA PRO A 195 6.64 -4.14 35.80
C PRO A 195 7.88 -3.26 35.92
N GLU A 196 8.92 -3.51 35.13
CA GLU A 196 10.14 -2.68 35.08
C GLU A 196 9.89 -1.26 34.59
N THR A 197 8.75 -0.97 33.98
CA THR A 197 8.36 0.38 33.55
C THR A 197 7.71 1.22 34.66
N ILE A 198 7.43 0.61 35.82
CA ILE A 198 6.90 1.31 36.99
C ILE A 198 7.96 2.32 37.48
N GLY A 199 7.58 3.59 37.53
CA GLY A 199 8.49 4.67 37.97
C GLY A 199 8.99 5.60 36.87
N LEU A 200 8.71 5.30 35.61
CA LEU A 200 8.97 6.22 34.49
C LEU A 200 7.99 7.40 34.44
N GLY A 201 6.96 7.39 35.28
CA GLY A 201 5.87 8.36 35.23
C GLY A 201 4.89 8.09 34.10
N SER A 202 3.95 9.01 33.91
CA SER A 202 3.04 8.94 32.74
C SER A 202 3.78 9.41 31.50
N VAL A 203 3.99 8.47 30.57
CA VAL A 203 4.73 8.69 29.33
C VAL A 203 3.92 8.24 28.12
N ALA A 204 4.11 8.90 26.99
CA ALA A 204 3.74 8.43 25.66
C ALA A 204 5.00 8.09 24.87
N GLN A 205 4.87 7.30 23.85
CA GLN A 205 5.98 6.94 22.97
C GLN A 205 6.10 7.85 21.75
N ALA A 206 4.99 8.48 21.35
CA ALA A 206 5.00 9.56 20.40
C ALA A 206 3.83 10.50 20.66
N PHE A 207 3.94 11.75 20.18
CA PHE A 207 2.80 12.65 20.07
C PHE A 207 2.43 12.79 18.59
N PRO A 208 1.36 12.15 18.11
CA PRO A 208 0.79 12.43 16.82
C PRO A 208 0.24 13.86 16.80
N ILE A 209 0.48 14.58 15.71
CA ILE A 209 -0.04 15.92 15.48
C ILE A 209 -0.79 16.02 14.16
N LEU A 210 -1.84 16.82 14.18
CA LEU A 210 -2.50 17.34 12.98
C LEU A 210 -2.05 18.79 12.79
N VAL A 211 -1.78 19.18 11.56
CA VAL A 211 -1.40 20.55 11.23
C VAL A 211 -2.61 21.35 10.75
N ASP A 212 -2.54 22.67 10.86
CA ASP A 212 -3.57 23.57 10.36
C ASP A 212 -3.76 23.41 8.84
N GLU A 213 -4.98 23.58 8.36
CA GLU A 213 -5.32 23.42 6.96
C GLU A 213 -4.49 24.38 6.07
N GLY A 214 -3.71 23.78 5.17
CA GLY A 214 -2.80 24.51 4.27
C GLY A 214 -1.43 24.85 4.85
N ALA A 215 -1.14 24.48 6.09
CA ALA A 215 0.21 24.63 6.66
C ALA A 215 1.16 23.56 6.07
N ASP A 216 2.43 23.90 6.01
CA ASP A 216 3.49 22.98 5.60
C ASP A 216 3.89 22.10 6.79
N VAL A 217 3.65 20.80 6.67
CA VAL A 217 3.92 19.80 7.71
C VAL A 217 5.40 19.82 8.16
N GLU A 218 6.34 19.95 7.22
CA GLU A 218 7.77 19.97 7.52
C GLU A 218 8.15 21.24 8.29
N ALA A 219 7.53 22.38 7.94
CA ALA A 219 7.77 23.65 8.64
C ALA A 219 7.24 23.62 10.09
N VAL A 220 6.05 23.01 10.31
CA VAL A 220 5.45 22.81 11.63
C VAL A 220 6.28 21.82 12.45
N ALA A 221 6.72 20.72 11.86
CA ALA A 221 7.61 19.76 12.50
C ALA A 221 8.89 20.43 13.01
N ALA A 222 9.54 21.25 12.18
CA ALA A 222 10.71 22.03 12.56
C ALA A 222 10.40 23.10 13.65
N ALA A 223 9.17 23.61 13.71
CA ALA A 223 8.76 24.53 14.78
C ALA A 223 8.59 23.81 16.11
N VAL A 224 8.02 22.59 16.11
CA VAL A 224 7.93 21.74 17.32
C VAL A 224 9.32 21.42 17.86
N ASP A 225 10.27 20.99 17.02
CA ASP A 225 11.63 20.65 17.44
C ASP A 225 12.44 21.86 17.94
N ARG A 226 12.13 23.08 17.46
CA ARG A 226 12.69 24.31 17.99
C ARG A 226 12.12 24.67 19.37
N ALA A 227 10.84 24.36 19.60
CA ALA A 227 10.19 24.62 20.88
C ALA A 227 10.59 23.58 21.95
N LEU A 228 10.78 22.30 21.53
CA LEU A 228 11.17 21.21 22.40
C LEU A 228 12.46 20.58 21.88
N THR A 229 13.60 21.00 22.40
CA THR A 229 14.94 20.56 21.91
C THR A 229 15.25 19.08 22.16
N THR A 230 14.40 18.37 22.90
CA THR A 230 14.53 16.92 23.19
C THR A 230 13.67 16.06 22.27
N THR A 231 13.04 16.65 21.26
CA THR A 231 12.18 15.94 20.31
C THR A 231 12.79 15.85 18.93
N GLU A 232 12.32 14.91 18.16
CA GLU A 232 12.53 14.75 16.72
C GLU A 232 11.17 14.51 16.09
N THR A 233 10.69 15.50 15.33
CA THR A 233 9.39 15.47 14.67
C THR A 233 9.57 15.11 13.21
N VAL A 234 8.84 14.11 12.74
CA VAL A 234 8.90 13.63 11.35
C VAL A 234 7.51 13.49 10.78
N THR A 235 7.40 13.60 9.46
CA THR A 235 6.13 13.33 8.77
C THR A 235 5.69 11.88 8.98
N MET A 236 4.40 11.59 8.84
CA MET A 236 3.88 10.23 8.97
C MET A 236 4.59 9.25 8.03
N ASN A 237 4.85 9.68 6.80
CA ASN A 237 5.56 8.83 5.82
C ASN A 237 7.00 8.51 6.28
N GLU A 238 7.73 9.47 6.83
CA GLU A 238 9.08 9.24 7.36
C GLU A 238 9.05 8.32 8.59
N ALA A 239 8.04 8.46 9.45
CA ALA A 239 7.85 7.59 10.61
C ALA A 239 7.60 6.12 10.18
N ILE A 240 6.78 5.92 9.14
CA ILE A 240 6.53 4.60 8.54
C ILE A 240 7.81 4.00 7.95
N LEU A 241 8.57 4.79 7.18
CA LEU A 241 9.83 4.35 6.60
C LEU A 241 10.92 4.07 7.65
N ALA A 242 10.83 4.70 8.82
CA ALA A 242 11.75 4.45 9.93
C ALA A 242 11.49 3.11 10.66
N LEU A 243 10.34 2.46 10.42
CA LEU A 243 10.08 1.13 10.96
C LEU A 243 11.11 0.11 10.44
N PRO A 244 11.59 -0.80 11.29
CA PRO A 244 12.65 -1.74 10.92
C PRO A 244 12.30 -2.56 9.67
N GLY A 245 13.10 -2.43 8.62
CA GLY A 245 12.98 -3.19 7.38
C GLY A 245 11.98 -2.64 6.36
N VAL A 246 11.13 -1.67 6.69
CA VAL A 246 10.10 -1.14 5.78
C VAL A 246 10.73 -0.44 4.58
N GLU A 247 11.71 0.45 4.79
CA GLU A 247 12.39 1.16 3.70
C GLU A 247 13.06 0.18 2.71
N GLN A 248 13.82 -0.81 3.21
CA GLN A 248 14.49 -1.80 2.39
C GLN A 248 13.50 -2.68 1.63
N GLN A 249 12.42 -3.08 2.29
CA GLN A 249 11.37 -3.88 1.70
C GLN A 249 10.66 -3.11 0.57
N GLN A 250 10.23 -1.87 0.84
CA GLN A 250 9.56 -1.02 -0.14
C GLN A 250 10.45 -0.74 -1.36
N SER A 251 11.73 -0.43 -1.12
CA SER A 251 12.73 -0.24 -2.19
C SER A 251 12.89 -1.49 -3.04
N THR A 252 12.97 -2.67 -2.42
CA THR A 252 13.10 -3.96 -3.10
C THR A 252 11.87 -4.26 -3.97
N PHE A 253 10.66 -4.14 -3.42
CA PHE A 253 9.44 -4.36 -4.19
C PHE A 253 9.30 -3.38 -5.35
N THR A 254 9.60 -2.11 -5.12
CA THR A 254 9.58 -1.07 -6.16
C THR A 254 10.55 -1.42 -7.30
N ALA A 255 11.77 -1.83 -6.97
CA ALA A 255 12.75 -2.24 -7.98
C ALA A 255 12.26 -3.44 -8.81
N ILE A 256 11.69 -4.47 -8.17
CA ILE A 256 11.17 -5.65 -8.87
C ILE A 256 9.97 -5.27 -9.76
N ILE A 257 9.06 -4.43 -9.28
CA ILE A 257 7.91 -3.94 -10.05
C ILE A 257 8.39 -3.15 -11.28
N VAL A 258 9.34 -2.23 -11.12
CA VAL A 258 9.91 -1.44 -12.22
C VAL A 258 10.55 -2.35 -13.27
N VAL A 259 11.39 -3.30 -12.85
CA VAL A 259 12.02 -4.28 -13.77
C VAL A 259 10.94 -5.09 -14.50
N SER A 260 9.89 -5.51 -13.80
CA SER A 260 8.78 -6.25 -14.40
C SER A 260 8.06 -5.44 -15.48
N PHE A 261 7.86 -4.13 -15.28
CA PHE A 261 7.28 -3.26 -16.32
C PHE A 261 8.18 -3.11 -17.53
N VAL A 262 9.50 -3.03 -17.35
CA VAL A 262 10.45 -3.03 -18.47
C VAL A 262 10.29 -4.33 -19.27
N VAL A 263 10.19 -5.48 -18.60
CA VAL A 263 9.96 -6.78 -19.26
C VAL A 263 8.62 -6.79 -20.00
N VAL A 264 7.53 -6.27 -19.41
CA VAL A 264 6.23 -6.11 -20.10
C VAL A 264 6.40 -5.32 -21.39
N GLY A 265 7.09 -4.17 -21.34
CA GLY A 265 7.34 -3.32 -22.50
C GLY A 265 8.11 -4.03 -23.60
N ILE A 266 9.17 -4.75 -23.22
CA ILE A 266 10.00 -5.52 -24.15
C ILE A 266 9.17 -6.65 -24.81
N VAL A 267 8.42 -7.42 -24.03
CA VAL A 267 7.60 -8.52 -24.54
C VAL A 267 6.55 -8.02 -25.52
N ILE A 268 5.82 -6.97 -25.16
CA ILE A 268 4.83 -6.35 -26.06
C ILE A 268 5.52 -5.80 -27.32
N GLY A 269 6.63 -5.11 -27.16
CA GLY A 269 7.44 -4.57 -28.27
C GLY A 269 7.88 -5.67 -29.24
N LEU A 270 8.37 -6.81 -28.74
CA LEU A 270 8.76 -7.96 -29.55
C LEU A 270 7.57 -8.57 -30.31
N PHE A 271 6.43 -8.78 -29.64
CA PHE A 271 5.24 -9.30 -30.31
C PHE A 271 4.76 -8.36 -31.43
N PHE A 272 4.72 -7.06 -31.17
CA PHE A 272 4.31 -6.09 -32.20
C PHE A 272 5.36 -5.96 -33.31
N ALA A 273 6.66 -6.14 -33.01
CA ALA A 273 7.70 -6.19 -34.02
C ALA A 273 7.50 -7.40 -34.97
N LEU A 274 7.21 -8.59 -34.42
CA LEU A 274 6.89 -9.77 -35.23
C LEU A 274 5.65 -9.58 -36.09
N ILE A 275 4.56 -9.04 -35.51
CA ILE A 275 3.34 -8.71 -36.27
C ILE A 275 3.64 -7.74 -37.42
N THR A 276 4.47 -6.75 -37.15
CA THR A 276 4.87 -5.71 -38.12
C THR A 276 5.66 -6.33 -39.26
N LEU A 277 6.60 -7.21 -38.95
CA LEU A 277 7.41 -7.93 -39.95
C LEU A 277 6.53 -8.81 -40.85
N GLU A 278 5.60 -9.58 -40.28
CA GLU A 278 4.66 -10.40 -41.04
C GLU A 278 3.78 -9.57 -41.99
N LYS A 279 3.41 -8.35 -41.56
CA LYS A 279 2.54 -7.47 -42.33
C LYS A 279 3.28 -6.47 -43.22
N ARG A 280 4.60 -6.62 -43.37
CA ARG A 280 5.42 -5.67 -44.11
C ARG A 280 4.87 -5.39 -45.52
N GLY A 281 4.49 -6.43 -46.27
CA GLY A 281 3.89 -6.28 -47.59
C GLY A 281 2.55 -5.55 -47.57
N GLN A 282 1.68 -5.81 -46.58
CA GLN A 282 0.41 -5.10 -46.43
C GLN A 282 0.61 -3.62 -46.12
N PHE A 283 1.54 -3.27 -45.23
CA PHE A 283 1.88 -1.88 -44.93
C PHE A 283 2.51 -1.17 -46.14
N ALA A 284 3.34 -1.85 -46.94
CA ALA A 284 3.90 -1.28 -48.17
C ALA A 284 2.80 -0.96 -49.19
N ILE A 285 1.85 -1.87 -49.41
CA ILE A 285 0.68 -1.62 -50.29
C ILE A 285 -0.15 -0.43 -49.78
N LEU A 286 -0.46 -0.40 -48.46
CA LEU A 286 -1.23 0.71 -47.89
C LEU A 286 -0.50 2.04 -48.03
N LYS A 287 0.81 2.08 -47.87
CA LYS A 287 1.62 3.29 -48.16
C LYS A 287 1.60 3.67 -49.63
N ALA A 288 1.69 2.70 -50.56
CA ALA A 288 1.64 2.95 -52.00
C ALA A 288 0.29 3.56 -52.44
N ILE A 289 -0.84 3.19 -51.78
CA ILE A 289 -2.17 3.75 -51.98
C ILE A 289 -2.35 5.11 -51.27
N GLY A 290 -1.32 5.60 -50.52
CA GLY A 290 -1.35 6.93 -49.89
C GLY A 290 -1.71 6.97 -48.43
N SER A 291 -1.74 5.81 -47.72
CA SER A 291 -1.97 5.80 -46.28
C SER A 291 -0.84 6.49 -45.50
N SER A 292 -1.20 7.42 -44.65
CA SER A 292 -0.23 8.17 -43.82
C SER A 292 0.36 7.29 -42.66
N ASN A 293 1.59 7.60 -42.27
CA ASN A 293 2.24 6.94 -41.14
C ASN A 293 1.43 7.03 -39.81
N PRO A 294 0.80 8.20 -39.47
CA PRO A 294 -0.06 8.28 -38.27
C PRO A 294 -1.28 7.37 -38.31
N PHE A 295 -1.85 7.15 -39.51
CA PHE A 295 -2.99 6.22 -39.67
C PHE A 295 -2.58 4.78 -39.37
N LEU A 296 -1.43 4.34 -39.87
CA LEU A 296 -0.90 3.00 -39.63
C LEU A 296 -0.52 2.82 -38.15
N LEU A 297 0.12 3.83 -37.53
CA LEU A 297 0.45 3.84 -36.11
C LEU A 297 -0.80 3.67 -35.24
N ARG A 298 -1.87 4.42 -35.53
CA ARG A 298 -3.15 4.29 -34.83
C ARG A 298 -3.67 2.85 -34.85
N GLY A 299 -3.57 2.18 -35.97
CA GLY A 299 -4.00 0.78 -36.10
C GLY A 299 -3.21 -0.16 -35.16
N VAL A 300 -1.88 0.03 -35.08
CA VAL A 300 -1.01 -0.76 -34.18
C VAL A 300 -1.28 -0.43 -32.72
N LEU A 301 -1.42 0.86 -32.38
CA LEU A 301 -1.71 1.28 -31.00
C LEU A 301 -3.07 0.75 -30.48
N VAL A 302 -4.11 0.77 -31.33
CA VAL A 302 -5.41 0.21 -30.95
C VAL A 302 -5.33 -1.31 -30.69
N GLN A 303 -4.56 -2.04 -31.50
CA GLN A 303 -4.32 -3.46 -31.27
C GLN A 303 -3.54 -3.72 -29.97
N ALA A 304 -2.52 -2.90 -29.69
CA ALA A 304 -1.75 -2.97 -28.44
C ALA A 304 -2.66 -2.67 -27.23
N LEU A 305 -3.48 -1.64 -27.31
CA LEU A 305 -4.43 -1.29 -26.25
C LEU A 305 -5.40 -2.44 -25.94
N ILE A 306 -5.97 -3.06 -27.00
CA ILE A 306 -6.88 -4.22 -26.81
C ILE A 306 -6.14 -5.37 -26.13
N ALA A 307 -4.92 -5.68 -26.58
CA ALA A 307 -4.13 -6.79 -26.01
C ALA A 307 -3.74 -6.52 -24.55
N THR A 308 -3.31 -5.30 -24.23
CA THR A 308 -2.94 -4.90 -22.86
C THR A 308 -4.13 -4.87 -21.91
N VAL A 309 -5.25 -4.30 -22.33
CA VAL A 309 -6.47 -4.25 -21.50
C VAL A 309 -7.02 -5.67 -21.26
N ALA A 310 -7.09 -6.49 -22.30
CA ALA A 310 -7.52 -7.89 -22.15
C ALA A 310 -6.54 -8.69 -21.29
N GLY A 311 -5.23 -8.52 -21.49
CA GLY A 311 -4.20 -9.16 -20.68
C GLY A 311 -4.26 -8.74 -19.22
N TYR A 312 -4.44 -7.41 -18.95
CA TYR A 312 -4.61 -6.91 -17.60
C TYR A 312 -5.85 -7.48 -16.89
N ALA A 313 -7.00 -7.50 -17.58
CA ALA A 313 -8.24 -8.05 -17.02
C ALA A 313 -8.10 -9.54 -16.66
N LEU A 314 -7.46 -10.33 -17.53
CA LEU A 314 -7.18 -11.74 -17.26
C LEU A 314 -6.16 -11.91 -16.13
N GLY A 315 -5.08 -11.13 -16.13
CA GLY A 315 -4.07 -11.13 -15.06
C GLY A 315 -4.68 -10.79 -13.69
N LEU A 316 -5.54 -9.77 -13.65
CA LEU A 316 -6.27 -9.38 -12.44
C LEU A 316 -7.22 -10.49 -11.96
N GLY A 317 -7.94 -11.14 -12.87
CA GLY A 317 -8.80 -12.28 -12.56
C GLY A 317 -8.00 -13.44 -11.96
N LEU A 318 -6.86 -13.79 -12.55
CA LEU A 318 -5.97 -14.84 -12.06
C LEU A 318 -5.38 -14.49 -10.67
N SER A 319 -4.93 -13.24 -10.45
CA SER A 319 -4.36 -12.82 -9.17
C SER A 319 -5.39 -12.83 -8.04
N ARG A 320 -6.63 -12.40 -8.32
CA ARG A 320 -7.73 -12.50 -7.36
C ARG A 320 -8.12 -13.95 -7.06
N SER A 321 -8.10 -14.82 -8.08
CA SER A 321 -8.37 -16.25 -7.89
C SER A 321 -7.30 -16.95 -7.06
N LEU A 322 -6.03 -16.56 -7.22
CA LEU A 322 -4.93 -17.06 -6.39
C LEU A 322 -5.13 -16.67 -4.93
N ALA A 323 -5.51 -15.42 -4.66
CA ALA A 323 -5.73 -14.92 -3.30
C ALA A 323 -6.80 -15.73 -2.53
N LEU A 324 -7.79 -16.31 -3.23
CA LEU A 324 -8.81 -17.17 -2.60
C LEU A 324 -8.27 -18.54 -2.15
N ILE A 325 -7.10 -18.95 -2.65
CA ILE A 325 -6.49 -20.25 -2.37
C ILE A 325 -5.35 -20.12 -1.35
N LEU A 326 -4.78 -18.90 -1.22
CA LEU A 326 -3.69 -18.66 -0.29
C LEU A 326 -4.17 -18.74 1.17
N PRO A 327 -3.33 -19.28 2.08
CA PRO A 327 -3.61 -19.24 3.51
C PRO A 327 -3.73 -17.78 4.01
N SER A 328 -4.57 -17.56 5.02
CA SER A 328 -4.74 -16.24 5.67
C SER A 328 -3.46 -15.66 6.29
N THR A 329 -2.46 -16.52 6.52
CA THR A 329 -1.14 -16.10 7.00
C THR A 329 -0.30 -15.35 5.95
N VAL A 330 -0.67 -15.41 4.67
CA VAL A 330 0.01 -14.67 3.61
C VAL A 330 -0.66 -13.30 3.46
N PRO A 331 0.02 -12.19 3.78
CA PRO A 331 -0.59 -10.86 3.74
C PRO A 331 -0.70 -10.38 2.28
N VAL A 332 -1.82 -10.67 1.63
CA VAL A 332 -2.10 -10.24 0.26
C VAL A 332 -3.29 -9.29 0.27
N VAL A 333 -3.04 -8.02 0.00
CA VAL A 333 -4.06 -6.97 -0.05
C VAL A 333 -4.06 -6.32 -1.42
N PHE A 334 -5.24 -6.27 -2.06
CA PHE A 334 -5.41 -5.62 -3.36
C PHE A 334 -6.00 -4.22 -3.18
N LEU A 335 -5.16 -3.21 -3.07
CA LEU A 335 -5.60 -1.82 -3.01
C LEU A 335 -6.10 -1.36 -4.39
N PRO A 336 -7.29 -0.74 -4.49
CA PRO A 336 -7.79 -0.21 -5.75
C PRO A 336 -6.87 0.84 -6.39
N SER A 337 -6.20 1.66 -5.58
CA SER A 337 -5.22 2.67 -6.02
C SER A 337 -4.01 2.02 -6.69
N THR A 338 -3.44 0.98 -6.07
CA THR A 338 -2.33 0.20 -6.63
C THR A 338 -2.76 -0.49 -7.93
N ALA A 339 -3.91 -1.15 -7.94
CA ALA A 339 -4.42 -1.79 -9.15
C ALA A 339 -4.63 -0.80 -10.30
N LEU A 340 -5.16 0.40 -10.03
CA LEU A 340 -5.35 1.44 -11.04
C LEU A 340 -4.02 1.97 -11.58
N SER A 341 -3.06 2.24 -10.71
CA SER A 341 -1.72 2.72 -11.12
C SER A 341 -0.98 1.70 -11.98
N LEU A 342 -1.04 0.41 -11.61
CA LEU A 342 -0.49 -0.70 -12.38
C LEU A 342 -1.20 -0.88 -13.73
N PHE A 343 -2.52 -0.68 -13.80
CA PHE A 343 -3.26 -0.66 -15.06
C PHE A 343 -2.75 0.42 -15.99
N LEU A 344 -2.66 1.66 -15.50
CA LEU A 344 -2.18 2.79 -16.30
C LEU A 344 -0.73 2.57 -16.77
N ALA A 345 0.13 2.07 -15.89
CA ALA A 345 1.52 1.74 -16.23
C ALA A 345 1.59 0.64 -17.31
N THR A 346 0.77 -0.43 -17.19
CA THR A 346 0.71 -1.51 -18.19
C THR A 346 0.27 -0.99 -19.55
N VAL A 347 -0.76 -0.13 -19.60
CA VAL A 347 -1.24 0.49 -20.84
C VAL A 347 -0.18 1.40 -21.45
N ALA A 348 0.50 2.21 -20.63
CA ALA A 348 1.59 3.07 -21.09
C ALA A 348 2.75 2.27 -21.69
N MET A 349 3.20 1.21 -20.99
CA MET A 349 4.27 0.33 -21.49
C MET A 349 3.85 -0.42 -22.75
N GLY A 350 2.59 -0.85 -22.85
CA GLY A 350 2.04 -1.46 -24.06
C GLY A 350 2.05 -0.51 -25.25
N ALA A 351 1.65 0.74 -25.03
CA ALA A 351 1.68 1.78 -26.07
C ALA A 351 3.12 2.12 -26.50
N LEU A 352 4.06 2.23 -25.55
CA LEU A 352 5.47 2.49 -25.82
C LEU A 352 6.10 1.34 -26.61
N GLY A 353 5.87 0.07 -26.20
CA GLY A 353 6.36 -1.11 -26.90
C GLY A 353 5.85 -1.19 -28.35
N ALA A 354 4.55 -0.91 -28.55
CA ALA A 354 3.94 -0.87 -29.88
C ALA A 354 4.47 0.29 -30.73
N ALA A 355 4.64 1.48 -30.15
CA ALA A 355 5.21 2.65 -30.82
C ALA A 355 6.67 2.40 -31.24
N PHE A 356 7.49 1.78 -30.39
CA PHE A 356 8.85 1.41 -30.72
C PHE A 356 8.90 0.41 -31.90
N SER A 357 8.00 -0.56 -31.92
CA SER A 357 7.85 -1.48 -33.05
C SER A 357 7.51 -0.74 -34.35
N PHE A 358 6.69 0.32 -34.25
CA PHE A 358 6.26 1.12 -35.41
C PHE A 358 7.41 1.91 -36.08
N LEU A 359 8.48 2.25 -35.35
CA LEU A 359 9.65 2.93 -35.93
C LEU A 359 10.26 2.11 -37.07
N ARG A 360 10.12 0.79 -37.06
CA ARG A 360 10.51 -0.09 -38.15
C ARG A 360 9.63 0.03 -39.39
N ILE A 361 8.30 0.30 -39.20
CA ILE A 361 7.35 0.47 -40.31
C ILE A 361 7.65 1.76 -41.06
N VAL A 362 8.05 2.83 -40.40
CA VAL A 362 8.36 4.11 -41.04
C VAL A 362 9.47 3.96 -42.08
N ARG A 363 10.44 3.06 -41.82
CA ARG A 363 11.58 2.77 -42.69
C ARG A 363 11.30 1.81 -43.84
N ILE A 364 10.06 1.30 -43.99
CA ILE A 364 9.69 0.43 -45.12
C ILE A 364 9.54 1.28 -46.37
N ASP A 365 10.35 0.96 -47.39
CA ASP A 365 10.27 1.58 -48.70
C ASP A 365 9.03 1.05 -49.47
N PRO A 366 8.10 1.92 -49.91
CA PRO A 366 6.94 1.51 -50.70
C PRO A 366 7.33 0.83 -52.04
N ALA A 367 8.49 1.18 -52.61
CA ALA A 367 8.98 0.56 -53.84
C ALA A 367 9.27 -0.95 -53.70
N SER A 368 9.61 -1.42 -52.50
CA SER A 368 9.86 -2.85 -52.23
C SER A 368 8.60 -3.73 -52.39
N ALA A 369 7.40 -3.14 -52.46
CA ALA A 369 6.14 -3.86 -52.64
C ALA A 369 5.77 -4.01 -54.13
N LEU A 370 6.37 -3.19 -55.02
CA LEU A 370 6.09 -3.18 -56.45
C LEU A 370 7.14 -3.97 -57.24
N GLY A 371 8.33 -4.15 -56.70
CA GLY A 371 9.36 -5.04 -57.27
C GLY A 371 9.19 -6.45 -56.71
N GLY A 372 8.59 -7.32 -57.51
CA GLY A 372 8.56 -8.77 -57.18
C GLY A 372 9.98 -9.30 -56.90
N GLU A 373 10.09 -10.24 -55.99
CA GLU A 373 11.32 -10.94 -55.65
C GLU A 373 11.98 -11.42 -56.93
N VAL A 374 13.23 -10.99 -57.17
CA VAL A 374 14.18 -11.71 -58.04
C VAL A 374 14.99 -12.59 -57.12
#